data_5384bce46bd087e2801be26c71598093
#
_entry.id   5384bce46bd087e2801be26c71598093
#
_cell.length_a   1.000
_cell.length_b   1.000
_cell.length_c   1.000
_cell.angle_alpha   90.00
_cell.angle_beta   90.00
_cell.angle_gamma   90.00
#
_symmetry.space_group_name_H-M   'P 1'
#
loop_
_entity.id
_entity.type
_entity.pdbx_description
1 polymer ?
#
loop_
_entity_poly.entity_id
_entity_poly.type
_entity_poly.pdbx_seq_one_letter_code
_entity_poly.pdbx_strand_id
1 'polypeptide(L)'
;MRVAERATDSQPMKFGGYYQPKERPIEEITAHVGPGTPCGEYMRRFWHPILLSSQLGTRPRALRVLGEDLVLYRDRSGDLGLLHKHCAHRGASLEFGIIAEHGIRCCYHGWMFANDGTLLETPGEPPTSPHKERVCQGAYPTVEYQDVIFAYLGPPELRPPFPMFDAMVMPDNRMVPYVIHSPCNWQQVSENSMDPFHVPFLHTRVAGPQFSEIFAELPLIEYHETKYGFFYTNARRVGDYVWVRMHDHLVPNFSQNGAIFENVGRVRYFGRSGLTRWVVPLDDTNTAVIAWRHFNDRDDPDRLGRPDDVGVGKTDFYGQSGERPYEERQDRPGDWEAWCSQGPVTSHAREHLATTDRGIALLRRRLKREIENLQKGIEPARPTPNQTGAIPTVGGDTILRIPRRGDDDAQLIVDVSKKIAQAYTETETLPDAERRAAIAVRLSPLNQGATEEINPSRGKIFEFKPVA
;
A
#
# COMPACT_ATOMS: atom_id res chain seq x y z
N MET A 1 -12.10 12.07 48.45
CA MET A 1 -10.78 11.50 48.79
C MET A 1 -9.79 12.01 47.75
N ARG A 2 -8.81 12.82 48.15
CA ARG A 2 -7.78 13.36 47.21
C ARG A 2 -6.88 12.23 46.83
N VAL A 3 -6.80 11.93 45.51
CA VAL A 3 -5.77 11.08 44.95
C VAL A 3 -4.46 11.86 45.04
N ALA A 4 -3.53 11.36 45.85
CA ALA A 4 -2.21 11.96 46.03
C ALA A 4 -1.47 11.96 44.70
N GLU A 5 -1.06 13.13 44.24
CA GLU A 5 -0.03 13.31 43.22
C GLU A 5 1.24 12.59 43.68
N ARG A 6 1.60 11.50 43.02
CA ARG A 6 2.88 10.83 43.26
C ARG A 6 3.94 11.43 42.38
N ALA A 7 5.04 11.78 43.02
CA ALA A 7 6.24 12.37 42.47
C ALA A 7 6.83 11.55 41.28
N THR A 8 7.36 12.31 40.33
CA THR A 8 7.89 11.92 39.02
C THR A 8 9.31 11.34 39.05
N ASP A 9 9.65 10.44 39.97
CA ASP A 9 11.02 9.86 40.03
C ASP A 9 11.04 8.41 40.50
N SER A 10 10.08 7.60 40.04
CA SER A 10 10.05 6.17 40.39
C SER A 10 10.32 5.30 39.16
N GLN A 11 11.27 4.38 39.27
CA GLN A 11 11.43 3.26 38.35
C GLN A 11 10.07 2.62 38.04
N PRO A 12 9.84 2.15 36.79
CA PRO A 12 8.58 1.49 36.44
C PRO A 12 8.27 0.38 37.43
N MET A 13 7.05 0.41 37.98
CA MET A 13 6.61 -0.58 38.97
C MET A 13 6.46 -1.94 38.29
N LYS A 14 7.23 -2.95 38.73
CA LYS A 14 7.06 -4.34 38.28
C LYS A 14 5.68 -4.86 38.72
N PHE A 15 5.03 -5.65 37.82
CA PHE A 15 3.70 -6.21 38.05
C PHE A 15 2.59 -5.16 38.25
N GLY A 16 2.80 -3.95 37.72
CA GLY A 16 1.89 -2.82 37.86
C GLY A 16 0.63 -2.86 36.99
N GLY A 17 0.29 -3.99 36.35
CA GLY A 17 -0.81 -4.10 35.38
C GLY A 17 -2.18 -3.66 35.88
N TYR A 18 -2.44 -3.75 37.20
CA TYR A 18 -3.68 -3.24 37.79
C TYR A 18 -3.81 -1.71 37.63
N TYR A 19 -2.70 -0.97 37.68
CA TYR A 19 -2.66 0.48 37.63
C TYR A 19 -2.56 1.02 36.20
N GLN A 20 -2.39 0.16 35.20
CA GLN A 20 -2.37 0.60 33.80
C GLN A 20 -3.76 1.05 33.35
N PRO A 21 -3.87 2.12 32.56
CA PRO A 21 -5.13 2.56 32.01
C PRO A 21 -5.83 1.42 31.23
N LYS A 22 -7.13 1.26 31.42
CA LYS A 22 -7.93 0.22 30.73
C LYS A 22 -8.57 0.76 29.45
N GLU A 23 -8.86 2.05 29.42
CA GLU A 23 -9.45 2.72 28.26
C GLU A 23 -8.38 3.01 27.21
N ARG A 24 -8.78 2.92 25.96
CA ARG A 24 -7.98 3.20 24.78
C ARG A 24 -8.71 4.25 23.94
N PRO A 25 -8.58 5.56 24.27
CA PRO A 25 -9.25 6.59 23.49
C PRO A 25 -8.73 6.60 22.06
N ILE A 26 -9.65 6.85 21.12
CA ILE A 26 -9.35 7.02 19.70
C ILE A 26 -9.69 8.46 19.37
N GLU A 27 -8.67 9.28 19.21
CA GLU A 27 -8.80 10.72 18.98
C GLU A 27 -8.14 11.16 17.67
N GLU A 28 -7.63 10.20 16.90
CA GLU A 28 -6.87 10.49 15.69
C GLU A 28 -7.79 10.93 14.56
N ILE A 29 -7.48 12.08 13.97
CA ILE A 29 -8.20 12.63 12.81
C ILE A 29 -8.22 11.68 11.60
N THR A 30 -7.29 10.74 11.54
CA THR A 30 -7.13 9.75 10.49
C THR A 30 -7.94 8.47 10.70
N ALA A 31 -8.55 8.27 11.90
CA ALA A 31 -9.23 7.01 12.24
C ALA A 31 -10.55 6.81 11.50
N HIS A 32 -11.27 7.89 11.20
CA HIS A 32 -12.61 7.84 10.61
C HIS A 32 -12.56 8.20 9.13
N VAL A 33 -13.06 7.31 8.28
CA VAL A 33 -12.95 7.40 6.81
C VAL A 33 -14.28 7.52 6.07
N GLY A 34 -15.40 7.48 6.79
CA GLY A 34 -16.73 7.61 6.21
C GLY A 34 -16.99 8.99 5.57
N PRO A 35 -18.11 9.12 4.83
CA PRO A 35 -18.52 10.38 4.23
C PRO A 35 -18.63 11.51 5.26
N GLY A 36 -18.10 12.71 4.93
CA GLY A 36 -18.13 13.89 5.81
C GLY A 36 -17.08 13.88 6.92
N THR A 37 -16.32 12.79 7.11
CA THR A 37 -15.20 12.81 8.06
C THR A 37 -13.97 13.47 7.43
N PRO A 38 -13.12 14.17 8.20
CA PRO A 38 -11.96 14.87 7.64
C PRO A 38 -11.03 13.97 6.81
N CYS A 39 -10.69 12.79 7.33
CA CYS A 39 -9.86 11.83 6.61
C CYS A 39 -10.60 11.22 5.41
N GLY A 40 -11.90 10.90 5.56
CA GLY A 40 -12.70 10.37 4.47
C GLY A 40 -12.77 11.34 3.30
N GLU A 41 -12.97 12.62 3.54
CA GLU A 41 -12.97 13.65 2.49
C GLU A 41 -11.59 13.83 1.84
N TYR A 42 -10.50 13.67 2.59
CA TYR A 42 -9.15 13.68 2.06
C TYR A 42 -8.90 12.46 1.15
N MET A 43 -9.25 11.25 1.60
CA MET A 43 -9.14 10.02 0.83
C MET A 43 -9.88 10.11 -0.50
N ARG A 44 -11.08 10.69 -0.51
CA ARG A 44 -11.91 10.82 -1.72
C ARG A 44 -11.30 11.70 -2.81
N ARG A 45 -10.23 12.43 -2.55
CA ARG A 45 -9.51 13.21 -3.55
C ARG A 45 -8.62 12.36 -4.46
N PHE A 46 -8.55 11.04 -4.23
CA PHE A 46 -7.66 10.11 -4.94
C PHE A 46 -8.42 8.93 -5.54
N TRP A 47 -7.84 8.32 -6.58
CA TRP A 47 -8.29 7.04 -7.10
C TRP A 47 -7.87 5.92 -6.17
N HIS A 48 -8.79 4.99 -5.90
CA HIS A 48 -8.52 3.80 -5.10
C HIS A 48 -8.87 2.53 -5.87
N PRO A 49 -8.03 1.47 -5.81
CA PRO A 49 -8.45 0.16 -6.25
C PRO A 49 -9.56 -0.35 -5.31
N ILE A 50 -10.59 -0.97 -5.86
CA ILE A 50 -11.77 -1.39 -5.08
C ILE A 50 -12.06 -2.88 -5.17
N LEU A 51 -11.60 -3.55 -6.23
CA LEU A 51 -11.82 -4.98 -6.45
C LEU A 51 -10.82 -5.52 -7.48
N LEU A 52 -10.46 -6.80 -7.39
CA LEU A 52 -9.82 -7.49 -8.51
C LEU A 52 -10.86 -7.86 -9.57
N SER A 53 -10.53 -7.69 -10.85
CA SER A 53 -11.45 -8.01 -11.96
C SER A 53 -11.95 -9.45 -11.91
N SER A 54 -11.10 -10.38 -11.50
CA SER A 54 -11.44 -11.81 -11.33
C SER A 54 -12.50 -12.08 -10.26
N GLN A 55 -12.71 -11.15 -9.34
CA GLN A 55 -13.74 -11.24 -8.31
C GLN A 55 -15.11 -10.70 -8.76
N LEU A 56 -15.16 -9.97 -9.87
CA LEU A 56 -16.39 -9.48 -10.46
C LEU A 56 -16.93 -10.51 -11.45
N GLY A 57 -17.93 -11.27 -11.01
CA GLY A 57 -18.63 -12.23 -11.86
C GLY A 57 -19.70 -11.58 -12.74
N THR A 58 -20.64 -12.39 -13.20
CA THR A 58 -21.77 -11.95 -14.06
C THR A 58 -22.97 -11.37 -13.29
N ARG A 59 -22.84 -11.18 -11.99
CA ARG A 59 -23.88 -10.63 -11.11
C ARG A 59 -23.39 -9.36 -10.46
N PRO A 60 -24.31 -8.45 -10.06
CA PRO A 60 -23.94 -7.29 -9.26
C PRO A 60 -23.29 -7.74 -7.94
N ARG A 61 -22.25 -7.05 -7.53
CA ARG A 61 -21.51 -7.33 -6.31
C ARG A 61 -21.57 -6.16 -5.35
N ALA A 62 -22.12 -6.39 -4.16
CA ALA A 62 -22.05 -5.42 -3.07
C ALA A 62 -20.62 -5.36 -2.52
N LEU A 63 -20.15 -4.15 -2.26
CA LEU A 63 -18.87 -3.87 -1.63
C LEU A 63 -18.96 -2.59 -0.78
N ARG A 64 -17.99 -2.40 0.11
CA ARG A 64 -17.85 -1.19 0.93
C ARG A 64 -16.49 -0.56 0.68
N VAL A 65 -16.46 0.76 0.51
CA VAL A 65 -15.23 1.54 0.34
C VAL A 65 -15.43 2.89 1.02
N LEU A 66 -14.47 3.33 1.83
CA LEU A 66 -14.53 4.60 2.56
C LEU A 66 -15.85 4.79 3.32
N GLY A 67 -16.36 3.71 3.93
CA GLY A 67 -17.60 3.72 4.69
C GLY A 67 -18.88 3.77 3.87
N GLU A 68 -18.80 3.74 2.53
CA GLU A 68 -19.98 3.73 1.65
C GLU A 68 -20.32 2.34 1.16
N ASP A 69 -21.61 1.99 1.22
CA ASP A 69 -22.14 0.76 0.64
C ASP A 69 -22.47 0.98 -0.84
N LEU A 70 -21.79 0.23 -1.70
CA LEU A 70 -21.83 0.35 -3.15
C LEU A 70 -22.21 -0.99 -3.81
N VAL A 71 -22.60 -0.93 -5.07
CA VAL A 71 -22.78 -2.09 -5.94
C VAL A 71 -21.98 -1.87 -7.21
N LEU A 72 -21.05 -2.80 -7.47
CA LEU A 72 -20.26 -2.87 -8.68
C LEU A 72 -20.81 -3.95 -9.60
N TYR A 73 -20.91 -3.67 -10.88
CA TYR A 73 -21.31 -4.63 -11.89
C TYR A 73 -20.67 -4.29 -13.24
N ARG A 74 -20.65 -5.27 -14.13
CA ARG A 74 -20.37 -5.06 -15.55
C ARG A 74 -21.67 -5.26 -16.30
N ASP A 75 -22.12 -4.25 -17.06
CA ASP A 75 -23.31 -4.36 -17.87
C ASP A 75 -23.09 -5.27 -19.08
N ARG A 76 -24.13 -5.51 -19.87
CA ARG A 76 -24.03 -6.43 -21.01
C ARG A 76 -23.26 -5.84 -22.18
N SER A 77 -23.07 -4.52 -22.24
CA SER A 77 -22.17 -3.87 -23.21
C SER A 77 -20.72 -4.01 -22.84
N GLY A 78 -20.41 -4.43 -21.62
CA GLY A 78 -19.05 -4.61 -21.09
C GLY A 78 -18.57 -3.46 -20.21
N ASP A 79 -19.36 -2.40 -20.03
CA ASP A 79 -19.01 -1.24 -19.23
C ASP A 79 -19.23 -1.48 -17.74
N LEU A 80 -18.37 -0.88 -16.92
CA LEU A 80 -18.49 -0.96 -15.46
C LEU A 80 -19.46 0.10 -14.92
N GLY A 81 -20.31 -0.30 -13.99
CA GLY A 81 -21.15 0.59 -13.19
C GLY A 81 -20.84 0.43 -11.70
N LEU A 82 -20.60 1.54 -11.00
CA LEU A 82 -20.43 1.59 -9.54
C LEU A 82 -21.46 2.57 -8.98
N LEU A 83 -22.50 2.03 -8.37
CA LEU A 83 -23.62 2.82 -7.86
C LEU A 83 -23.75 2.69 -6.35
N HIS A 84 -24.40 3.68 -5.70
CA HIS A 84 -24.86 3.50 -4.33
C HIS A 84 -25.73 2.24 -4.24
N LYS A 85 -25.54 1.46 -3.19
CA LYS A 85 -26.20 0.17 -3.00
C LYS A 85 -27.72 0.27 -2.98
N HIS A 86 -28.25 1.31 -2.39
CA HIS A 86 -29.68 1.47 -2.18
C HIS A 86 -30.34 2.27 -3.31
N CYS A 87 -31.30 1.63 -3.99
CA CYS A 87 -32.06 2.24 -5.09
C CYS A 87 -32.71 3.55 -4.67
N ALA A 88 -32.54 4.60 -5.47
CA ALA A 88 -33.07 5.95 -5.23
C ALA A 88 -34.59 6.01 -5.10
N HIS A 89 -35.32 4.98 -5.58
CA HIS A 89 -36.77 4.93 -5.44
C HIS A 89 -37.20 4.67 -3.99
N ARG A 90 -36.88 3.49 -3.43
CA ARG A 90 -37.33 3.06 -2.08
C ARG A 90 -36.30 2.20 -1.34
N GLY A 91 -35.03 2.35 -1.64
CA GLY A 91 -33.93 1.78 -0.87
C GLY A 91 -33.67 0.29 -1.04
N ALA A 92 -34.31 -0.41 -2.00
CA ALA A 92 -34.01 -1.81 -2.27
C ALA A 92 -32.54 -1.92 -2.75
N SER A 93 -31.82 -2.96 -2.28
CA SER A 93 -30.43 -3.15 -2.69
C SER A 93 -30.31 -3.51 -4.18
N LEU A 94 -29.50 -2.76 -4.90
CA LEU A 94 -29.20 -3.01 -6.31
C LEU A 94 -28.32 -4.25 -6.52
N GLU A 95 -27.77 -4.86 -5.45
CA GLU A 95 -27.08 -6.15 -5.56
C GLU A 95 -28.00 -7.28 -6.04
N PHE A 96 -29.32 -7.13 -5.85
CA PHE A 96 -30.35 -8.02 -6.36
C PHE A 96 -30.92 -7.54 -7.71
N GLY A 97 -30.32 -6.51 -8.30
CA GLY A 97 -30.72 -5.94 -9.57
C GLY A 97 -30.42 -6.86 -10.75
N ILE A 98 -31.10 -6.58 -11.86
CA ILE A 98 -30.93 -7.28 -13.14
C ILE A 98 -30.01 -6.43 -14.02
N ILE A 99 -28.88 -6.98 -14.40
CA ILE A 99 -27.95 -6.33 -15.33
C ILE A 99 -28.62 -6.20 -16.71
N ALA A 100 -28.64 -5.00 -17.24
CA ALA A 100 -29.20 -4.66 -18.56
C ALA A 100 -28.07 -4.45 -19.58
N GLU A 101 -28.45 -4.08 -20.83
CA GLU A 101 -27.46 -3.77 -21.87
C GLU A 101 -26.60 -2.57 -21.48
N HIS A 102 -27.20 -1.52 -20.95
CA HIS A 102 -26.54 -0.32 -20.47
C HIS A 102 -27.06 0.04 -19.08
N GLY A 103 -26.46 -0.60 -18.03
CA GLY A 103 -26.79 -0.30 -16.65
C GLY A 103 -27.47 -1.44 -15.90
N ILE A 104 -28.26 -1.09 -14.85
CA ILE A 104 -28.87 -2.03 -13.91
C ILE A 104 -30.34 -1.67 -13.63
N ARG A 105 -31.20 -2.69 -13.60
CA ARG A 105 -32.59 -2.58 -13.23
C ARG A 105 -32.83 -3.06 -11.81
N CYS A 106 -33.45 -2.22 -10.99
CA CYS A 106 -33.87 -2.59 -9.65
C CYS A 106 -34.90 -3.71 -9.68
N CYS A 107 -34.70 -4.75 -8.87
CA CYS A 107 -35.61 -5.91 -8.81
C CYS A 107 -37.01 -5.60 -8.23
N TYR A 108 -37.13 -4.47 -7.48
CA TYR A 108 -38.35 -4.23 -6.72
C TYR A 108 -39.46 -3.58 -7.57
N HIS A 109 -39.16 -2.45 -8.24
CA HIS A 109 -40.15 -1.75 -9.07
C HIS A 109 -39.67 -1.49 -10.49
N GLY A 110 -38.57 -2.10 -10.91
CA GLY A 110 -38.09 -2.05 -12.28
C GLY A 110 -37.44 -0.71 -12.71
N TRP A 111 -37.19 0.22 -11.78
CA TRP A 111 -36.44 1.43 -12.11
C TRP A 111 -35.05 1.05 -12.63
N MET A 112 -34.69 1.64 -13.78
CA MET A 112 -33.45 1.31 -14.48
C MET A 112 -32.49 2.50 -14.43
N PHE A 113 -31.25 2.25 -14.04
CA PHE A 113 -30.21 3.26 -13.95
C PHE A 113 -29.05 2.93 -14.90
N ALA A 114 -28.55 3.95 -15.57
CA ALA A 114 -27.30 3.88 -16.33
C ALA A 114 -26.08 3.80 -15.38
N ASN A 115 -24.90 3.53 -15.93
CA ASN A 115 -23.65 3.41 -15.16
C ASN A 115 -23.20 4.74 -14.52
N ASP A 116 -23.67 5.87 -15.02
CA ASP A 116 -23.46 7.21 -14.47
C ASP A 116 -24.53 7.65 -13.47
N GLY A 117 -25.51 6.77 -13.18
CA GLY A 117 -26.62 7.04 -12.26
C GLY A 117 -27.85 7.67 -12.89
N THR A 118 -27.86 7.98 -14.19
CA THR A 118 -29.01 8.51 -14.89
C THR A 118 -30.18 7.53 -14.81
N LEU A 119 -31.39 8.04 -14.46
CA LEU A 119 -32.60 7.25 -14.41
C LEU A 119 -33.18 7.08 -15.83
N LEU A 120 -33.05 5.87 -16.37
CA LEU A 120 -33.46 5.55 -17.76
C LEU A 120 -34.95 5.19 -17.89
N GLU A 121 -35.44 4.36 -16.95
CA GLU A 121 -36.80 3.85 -17.03
C GLU A 121 -37.47 3.82 -15.65
N THR A 122 -38.77 4.11 -15.65
CA THR A 122 -39.67 4.09 -14.49
C THR A 122 -40.94 3.33 -14.84
N PRO A 123 -40.91 1.99 -14.99
CA PRO A 123 -42.10 1.22 -15.34
C PRO A 123 -43.23 1.45 -14.32
N GLY A 124 -44.43 1.63 -14.79
CA GLY A 124 -45.61 1.93 -13.96
C GLY A 124 -45.87 3.40 -13.70
N GLU A 125 -44.91 4.29 -14.01
CA GLU A 125 -45.13 5.72 -13.94
C GLU A 125 -45.77 6.23 -15.25
N PRO A 126 -46.66 7.26 -15.20
CA PRO A 126 -47.22 7.86 -16.41
C PRO A 126 -46.09 8.51 -17.23
N PRO A 127 -46.26 8.59 -18.57
CA PRO A 127 -45.26 9.20 -19.46
C PRO A 127 -44.89 10.66 -19.12
N THR A 128 -45.79 11.37 -18.43
CA THR A 128 -45.59 12.75 -17.97
C THR A 128 -44.89 12.84 -16.61
N SER A 129 -44.49 11.73 -16.03
CA SER A 129 -43.78 11.71 -14.74
C SER A 129 -42.44 12.43 -14.82
N PRO A 130 -42.17 13.39 -13.94
CA PRO A 130 -40.89 14.15 -13.96
C PRO A 130 -39.71 13.41 -13.33
N HIS A 131 -39.88 12.14 -12.94
CA HIS A 131 -38.85 11.43 -12.16
C HIS A 131 -37.54 11.28 -12.91
N LYS A 132 -37.59 11.03 -14.23
CA LYS A 132 -36.35 10.88 -15.04
C LYS A 132 -35.50 12.14 -15.09
N GLU A 133 -36.09 13.31 -14.89
CA GLU A 133 -35.40 14.60 -14.90
C GLU A 133 -34.93 15.05 -13.50
N ARG A 134 -35.50 14.48 -12.43
CA ARG A 134 -35.32 14.95 -11.05
C ARG A 134 -34.62 13.98 -10.16
N VAL A 135 -34.55 12.72 -10.53
CA VAL A 135 -33.95 11.65 -9.70
C VAL A 135 -32.76 11.05 -10.44
N CYS A 136 -31.65 10.92 -9.74
CA CYS A 136 -30.50 10.15 -10.17
C CYS A 136 -30.07 9.18 -9.05
N GLN A 137 -29.44 8.10 -9.43
CA GLN A 137 -28.76 7.19 -8.52
C GLN A 137 -27.35 7.72 -8.25
N GLY A 138 -26.86 7.67 -7.00
CA GLY A 138 -25.48 7.97 -6.75
C GLY A 138 -24.57 7.01 -7.53
N ALA A 139 -23.56 7.57 -8.22
CA ALA A 139 -22.66 6.82 -9.08
C ALA A 139 -21.24 7.37 -9.00
N TYR A 140 -20.26 6.50 -9.19
CA TYR A 140 -18.84 6.86 -9.18
C TYR A 140 -18.13 6.36 -10.44
N PRO A 141 -17.21 7.16 -11.02
CA PRO A 141 -16.43 6.74 -12.17
C PRO A 141 -15.45 5.63 -11.80
N THR A 142 -15.30 4.69 -12.71
CA THR A 142 -14.43 3.52 -12.59
C THR A 142 -13.44 3.45 -13.74
N VAL A 143 -12.30 2.83 -13.48
CA VAL A 143 -11.27 2.45 -14.48
C VAL A 143 -10.81 1.04 -14.15
N GLU A 144 -10.76 0.17 -15.15
CA GLU A 144 -10.13 -1.14 -15.04
C GLU A 144 -8.74 -1.09 -15.66
N TYR A 145 -7.73 -1.55 -14.89
CA TYR A 145 -6.36 -1.59 -15.34
C TYR A 145 -5.64 -2.80 -14.76
N GLN A 146 -5.02 -3.62 -15.62
CA GLN A 146 -4.22 -4.80 -15.22
C GLN A 146 -4.92 -5.65 -14.15
N ASP A 147 -6.15 -6.09 -14.47
CA ASP A 147 -7.01 -6.95 -13.64
C ASP A 147 -7.41 -6.36 -12.27
N VAL A 148 -7.34 -5.04 -12.12
CA VAL A 148 -7.81 -4.30 -10.94
C VAL A 148 -8.77 -3.20 -11.36
N ILE A 149 -9.91 -3.10 -10.66
CA ILE A 149 -10.92 -2.07 -10.84
C ILE A 149 -10.67 -0.96 -9.82
N PHE A 150 -10.58 0.27 -10.31
CA PHE A 150 -10.40 1.49 -9.51
C PHE A 150 -11.66 2.34 -9.55
N ALA A 151 -11.88 3.14 -8.49
CA ALA A 151 -12.92 4.14 -8.43
C ALA A 151 -12.38 5.47 -7.88
N TYR A 152 -13.02 6.55 -8.30
CA TYR A 152 -12.84 7.87 -7.70
C TYR A 152 -14.14 8.27 -7.00
N LEU A 153 -14.08 8.44 -5.67
CA LEU A 153 -15.25 8.70 -4.82
C LEU A 153 -15.39 10.16 -4.40
N GLY A 154 -14.62 11.06 -5.00
CA GLY A 154 -14.62 12.49 -4.68
C GLY A 154 -15.58 13.31 -5.55
N PRO A 155 -15.57 14.65 -5.35
CA PRO A 155 -16.37 15.57 -6.18
C PRO A 155 -16.06 15.39 -7.66
N PRO A 156 -17.09 15.22 -8.52
CA PRO A 156 -16.86 14.94 -9.96
C PRO A 156 -16.01 16.00 -10.68
N GLU A 157 -16.18 17.27 -10.31
CA GLU A 157 -15.46 18.42 -10.89
C GLU A 157 -13.98 18.47 -10.50
N LEU A 158 -13.59 17.74 -9.42
CA LEU A 158 -12.22 17.66 -8.94
C LEU A 158 -11.52 16.34 -9.34
N ARG A 159 -12.18 15.52 -10.16
CA ARG A 159 -11.64 14.23 -10.58
C ARG A 159 -10.32 14.38 -11.32
N PRO A 160 -9.19 13.84 -10.78
CA PRO A 160 -7.93 13.85 -11.49
C PRO A 160 -7.90 12.80 -12.61
N PRO A 161 -7.00 12.93 -13.58
CA PRO A 161 -6.68 11.82 -14.46
C PRO A 161 -6.31 10.57 -13.67
N PHE A 162 -6.56 9.39 -14.26
CA PHE A 162 -6.14 8.13 -13.64
C PHE A 162 -4.61 8.09 -13.49
N PRO A 163 -4.06 7.78 -12.30
CA PRO A 163 -2.62 7.87 -12.05
C PRO A 163 -1.88 6.66 -12.65
N MET A 164 -1.16 6.88 -13.74
CA MET A 164 -0.28 5.88 -14.35
C MET A 164 1.12 6.02 -13.78
N PHE A 165 1.50 5.15 -12.85
CA PHE A 165 2.86 5.11 -12.31
C PHE A 165 3.81 4.40 -13.27
N ASP A 166 5.09 4.80 -13.26
CA ASP A 166 6.10 4.27 -14.17
C ASP A 166 6.32 2.75 -14.02
N ALA A 167 6.18 2.21 -12.81
CA ALA A 167 6.24 0.77 -12.56
C ALA A 167 5.07 0.00 -13.22
N MET A 168 3.94 0.66 -13.49
CA MET A 168 2.77 0.03 -14.12
C MET A 168 2.94 -0.13 -15.64
N VAL A 169 3.81 0.67 -16.26
CA VAL A 169 4.03 0.69 -17.72
C VAL A 169 5.40 0.13 -18.12
N MET A 170 6.10 -0.53 -17.22
CA MET A 170 7.39 -1.14 -17.49
C MET A 170 7.26 -2.27 -18.53
N PRO A 171 8.13 -2.31 -19.55
CA PRO A 171 8.20 -3.44 -20.47
C PRO A 171 8.64 -4.73 -19.71
N ASP A 172 8.18 -5.88 -20.21
CA ASP A 172 8.54 -7.22 -19.70
C ASP A 172 8.23 -7.45 -18.20
N ASN A 173 7.29 -6.66 -17.64
CA ASN A 173 6.87 -6.75 -16.26
C ASN A 173 5.48 -7.40 -16.16
N ARG A 174 5.41 -8.64 -15.63
CA ARG A 174 4.15 -9.29 -15.32
C ARG A 174 3.66 -8.81 -13.95
N MET A 175 2.58 -8.05 -13.93
CA MET A 175 1.90 -7.66 -12.71
C MET A 175 0.81 -8.66 -12.37
N VAL A 176 0.87 -9.26 -11.19
CA VAL A 176 -0.14 -10.20 -10.71
C VAL A 176 -0.87 -9.56 -9.53
N PRO A 177 -2.19 -9.31 -9.66
CA PRO A 177 -2.95 -8.63 -8.62
C PRO A 177 -3.26 -9.58 -7.46
N TYR A 178 -3.31 -9.01 -6.24
CA TYR A 178 -3.78 -9.70 -5.05
C TYR A 178 -4.55 -8.77 -4.14
N VAL A 179 -5.36 -9.35 -3.26
CA VAL A 179 -6.06 -8.62 -2.19
C VAL A 179 -6.00 -9.38 -0.88
N ILE A 180 -5.67 -8.65 0.19
CA ILE A 180 -5.67 -9.15 1.57
C ILE A 180 -6.63 -8.29 2.37
N HIS A 181 -7.53 -8.92 3.13
CA HIS A 181 -8.44 -8.24 4.03
C HIS A 181 -7.93 -8.30 5.48
N SER A 182 -8.01 -7.17 6.16
CA SER A 182 -7.59 -7.01 7.55
C SER A 182 -8.70 -6.39 8.37
N PRO A 183 -9.19 -7.06 9.44
CA PRO A 183 -10.24 -6.53 10.31
C PRO A 183 -9.66 -5.49 11.29
N CYS A 184 -9.05 -4.46 10.75
CA CYS A 184 -8.47 -3.35 11.50
C CYS A 184 -8.40 -2.08 10.66
N ASN A 185 -8.11 -0.96 11.31
CA ASN A 185 -8.03 0.35 10.69
C ASN A 185 -6.88 0.43 9.67
N TRP A 186 -7.13 1.15 8.59
CA TRP A 186 -6.19 1.33 7.47
C TRP A 186 -4.86 1.95 7.89
N GLN A 187 -4.86 2.83 8.90
CA GLN A 187 -3.67 3.55 9.30
C GLN A 187 -2.60 2.61 9.85
N GLN A 188 -2.96 1.67 10.73
CA GLN A 188 -1.99 0.71 11.29
C GLN A 188 -1.42 -0.24 10.23
N VAL A 189 -2.20 -0.56 9.19
CA VAL A 189 -1.71 -1.30 8.03
C VAL A 189 -0.80 -0.44 7.15
N SER A 190 -1.13 0.85 6.97
CA SER A 190 -0.32 1.79 6.19
C SER A 190 1.01 2.13 6.88
N GLU A 191 1.02 2.24 8.20
CA GLU A 191 2.22 2.52 8.99
C GLU A 191 3.27 1.42 8.89
N ASN A 192 2.88 0.17 8.72
CA ASN A 192 3.79 -0.94 8.45
C ASN A 192 4.71 -0.67 7.24
N SER A 193 4.21 0.04 6.22
CA SER A 193 5.02 0.38 5.04
C SER A 193 6.12 1.42 5.31
N MET A 194 6.02 2.16 6.42
CA MET A 194 6.98 3.16 6.86
C MET A 194 7.86 2.68 8.03
N ASP A 195 7.72 1.39 8.39
CA ASP A 195 8.51 0.73 9.44
C ASP A 195 9.40 -0.37 8.86
N PRO A 196 10.62 -0.08 8.43
CA PRO A 196 11.55 -1.10 7.96
C PRO A 196 12.21 -1.92 9.10
N PHE A 197 12.05 -1.53 10.37
CA PHE A 197 12.66 -2.25 11.50
C PHE A 197 11.93 -3.52 11.93
N HIS A 198 10.63 -3.67 11.60
CA HIS A 198 9.92 -4.93 11.86
C HIS A 198 10.47 -6.08 11.00
N VAL A 199 10.99 -5.76 9.80
CA VAL A 199 11.42 -6.76 8.80
C VAL A 199 12.48 -7.74 9.33
N PRO A 200 13.59 -7.32 9.97
CA PRO A 200 14.58 -8.25 10.53
C PRO A 200 14.02 -9.19 11.60
N PHE A 201 13.04 -8.76 12.35
CA PHE A 201 12.44 -9.55 13.42
C PHE A 201 11.28 -10.41 12.92
N LEU A 202 10.22 -9.77 12.46
CA LEU A 202 8.99 -10.44 12.08
C LEU A 202 9.18 -11.40 10.90
N HIS A 203 9.93 -10.96 9.87
CA HIS A 203 10.07 -11.72 8.64
C HIS A 203 11.30 -12.62 8.58
N THR A 204 12.13 -12.66 9.65
CA THR A 204 13.32 -13.51 9.67
C THR A 204 13.61 -14.14 11.01
N ARG A 205 13.81 -13.33 12.07
CA ARG A 205 14.39 -13.82 13.33
C ARG A 205 13.41 -14.55 14.23
N VAL A 206 12.12 -14.15 14.21
CA VAL A 206 11.12 -14.70 15.14
C VAL A 206 10.59 -16.05 14.63
N ALA A 207 10.18 -16.12 13.39
CA ALA A 207 9.48 -17.27 12.85
C ALA A 207 10.18 -17.92 11.62
N GLY A 208 11.46 -17.62 11.45
CA GLY A 208 12.23 -18.00 10.26
C GLY A 208 11.95 -17.10 9.06
N PRO A 209 12.75 -17.20 7.99
CA PRO A 209 12.66 -16.30 6.85
C PRO A 209 11.34 -16.50 6.08
N GLN A 210 10.62 -15.41 5.91
CA GLN A 210 9.40 -15.33 5.09
C GLN A 210 9.73 -14.88 3.66
N PHE A 211 10.88 -14.22 3.49
CA PHE A 211 11.49 -13.78 2.25
C PHE A 211 12.90 -14.37 2.13
N SER A 212 13.88 -13.55 1.75
CA SER A 212 15.30 -13.92 1.78
C SER A 212 15.91 -13.77 3.17
N GLU A 213 16.82 -14.65 3.54
CA GLU A 213 17.51 -14.65 4.86
C GLU A 213 18.28 -13.36 5.14
N ILE A 214 18.76 -12.68 4.10
CA ILE A 214 19.52 -11.43 4.20
C ILE A 214 18.72 -10.28 4.86
N PHE A 215 17.40 -10.40 4.95
CA PHE A 215 16.57 -9.44 5.69
C PHE A 215 16.79 -9.49 7.21
N ALA A 216 17.49 -10.49 7.74
CA ALA A 216 17.87 -10.55 9.14
C ALA A 216 18.84 -9.43 9.57
N GLU A 217 19.59 -8.85 8.60
CA GLU A 217 20.49 -7.74 8.88
C GLU A 217 19.71 -6.46 9.18
N LEU A 218 20.11 -5.77 10.27
CA LEU A 218 19.49 -4.49 10.64
C LEU A 218 19.83 -3.42 9.62
N PRO A 219 18.83 -2.70 9.12
CA PRO A 219 19.03 -1.67 8.11
C PRO A 219 19.52 -0.34 8.71
N LEU A 220 20.29 0.41 7.93
CA LEU A 220 20.48 1.84 8.10
C LEU A 220 19.45 2.56 7.20
N ILE A 221 18.68 3.49 7.78
CA ILE A 221 17.51 4.07 7.14
C ILE A 221 17.62 5.58 7.09
N GLU A 222 17.29 6.14 5.91
CA GLU A 222 17.11 7.58 5.74
C GLU A 222 15.76 7.86 5.08
N TYR A 223 14.97 8.74 5.71
CA TYR A 223 13.68 9.19 5.21
C TYR A 223 13.81 10.53 4.50
N HIS A 224 13.19 10.65 3.33
CA HIS A 224 13.16 11.85 2.51
C HIS A 224 11.71 12.25 2.27
N GLU A 225 11.33 13.45 2.72
CA GLU A 225 10.01 14.03 2.41
C GLU A 225 10.01 14.57 0.99
N THR A 226 8.94 14.30 0.25
CA THR A 226 8.71 14.79 -1.12
C THR A 226 7.44 15.64 -1.19
N LYS A 227 7.19 16.23 -2.34
CA LYS A 227 5.93 16.95 -2.58
C LYS A 227 4.70 16.06 -2.37
N TYR A 228 4.79 14.75 -2.66
CA TYR A 228 3.64 13.84 -2.69
C TYR A 228 3.62 12.80 -1.57
N GLY A 229 4.60 12.82 -0.69
CA GLY A 229 4.73 11.87 0.41
C GLY A 229 6.16 11.70 0.87
N PHE A 230 6.64 10.49 0.87
CA PHE A 230 7.99 10.14 1.29
C PHE A 230 8.59 9.09 0.35
N PHE A 231 9.92 9.07 0.28
CA PHE A 231 10.63 7.84 0.02
C PHE A 231 11.66 7.62 1.13
N TYR A 232 12.10 6.40 1.31
CA TYR A 232 13.21 6.11 2.22
C TYR A 232 14.14 5.06 1.63
N THR A 233 15.41 5.17 2.01
CA THR A 233 16.42 4.17 1.75
C THR A 233 16.55 3.25 2.96
N ASN A 234 16.84 1.99 2.68
CA ASN A 234 16.92 0.90 3.64
C ASN A 234 18.15 0.07 3.25
N ALA A 235 19.30 0.45 3.81
CA ALA A 235 20.62 -0.04 3.41
C ALA A 235 21.15 -1.11 4.36
N ARG A 236 21.73 -2.18 3.80
CA ARG A 236 22.30 -3.30 4.54
C ARG A 236 23.69 -3.68 4.01
N ARG A 237 24.53 -4.18 4.91
CA ARG A 237 25.78 -4.87 4.58
C ARG A 237 25.50 -6.36 4.42
N VAL A 238 25.81 -6.92 3.26
CA VAL A 238 25.73 -8.37 3.01
C VAL A 238 27.08 -8.83 2.46
N GLY A 239 27.95 -9.37 3.31
CA GLY A 239 29.32 -9.70 2.94
C GLY A 239 30.10 -8.49 2.40
N ASP A 240 30.61 -8.60 1.18
CA ASP A 240 31.30 -7.51 0.48
C ASP A 240 30.37 -6.54 -0.24
N TYR A 241 29.03 -6.74 -0.15
CA TYR A 241 28.07 -5.92 -0.85
C TYR A 241 27.36 -4.95 0.10
N VAL A 242 26.97 -3.81 -0.48
CA VAL A 242 25.99 -2.88 0.09
C VAL A 242 24.73 -3.01 -0.72
N TRP A 243 23.64 -3.44 -0.09
CA TRP A 243 22.32 -3.53 -0.67
C TRP A 243 21.43 -2.41 -0.14
N VAL A 244 20.94 -1.57 -1.03
CA VAL A 244 20.06 -0.43 -0.71
C VAL A 244 18.73 -0.64 -1.39
N ARG A 245 17.69 -0.83 -0.60
CA ARG A 245 16.30 -0.83 -1.09
C ARG A 245 15.71 0.55 -0.93
N MET A 246 14.93 0.97 -1.91
CA MET A 246 14.19 2.23 -1.91
C MET A 246 12.70 1.94 -1.92
N HIS A 247 11.96 2.67 -1.10
CA HIS A 247 10.53 2.51 -0.92
C HIS A 247 9.85 3.85 -1.09
N ASP A 248 8.79 3.91 -1.89
CA ASP A 248 7.88 5.05 -1.95
C ASP A 248 6.72 4.86 -0.98
N HIS A 249 6.29 5.96 -0.39
CA HIS A 249 5.01 6.09 0.27
C HIS A 249 4.37 7.41 -0.14
N LEU A 250 3.44 7.36 -1.09
CA LEU A 250 2.69 8.53 -1.53
C LEU A 250 1.38 8.62 -0.74
N VAL A 251 1.16 9.80 -0.15
CA VAL A 251 -0.08 9.98 0.62
C VAL A 251 -1.30 10.05 -0.32
N PRO A 252 -2.45 9.51 0.09
CA PRO A 252 -2.73 8.99 1.43
C PRO A 252 -2.22 7.58 1.71
N ASN A 253 -2.21 6.66 0.73
CA ASN A 253 -2.21 5.22 1.02
C ASN A 253 -1.51 4.35 -0.05
N PHE A 254 -0.75 4.96 -0.94
CA PHE A 254 0.03 4.23 -1.97
C PHE A 254 1.44 3.95 -1.48
N SER A 255 1.96 2.76 -1.75
CA SER A 255 3.37 2.45 -1.51
C SER A 255 3.96 1.49 -2.54
N GLN A 256 5.27 1.62 -2.73
CA GLN A 256 6.07 0.69 -3.53
C GLN A 256 7.27 0.20 -2.72
N ASN A 257 7.59 -1.07 -2.89
CA ASN A 257 8.73 -1.70 -2.24
C ASN A 257 9.69 -2.23 -3.31
N GLY A 258 11.00 -2.12 -3.06
CA GLY A 258 12.03 -2.81 -3.85
C GLY A 258 11.91 -4.34 -3.79
N ALA A 259 12.94 -5.04 -4.23
CA ALA A 259 12.94 -6.50 -4.30
C ALA A 259 12.42 -7.17 -3.01
N ILE A 260 11.53 -8.15 -3.16
CA ILE A 260 11.00 -8.99 -2.07
C ILE A 260 11.92 -10.20 -1.83
N PHE A 261 12.42 -10.78 -2.92
CA PHE A 261 13.39 -11.86 -2.86
C PHE A 261 14.71 -11.39 -3.45
N GLU A 262 15.81 -11.61 -2.74
CA GLU A 262 17.15 -11.22 -3.17
C GLU A 262 18.19 -12.08 -2.45
N ASN A 263 19.19 -12.56 -3.18
CA ASN A 263 20.29 -13.36 -2.64
C ASN A 263 21.59 -12.55 -2.47
N VAL A 264 21.66 -11.33 -3.03
CA VAL A 264 22.83 -10.43 -2.99
C VAL A 264 24.13 -11.17 -3.36
N GLY A 265 24.23 -11.57 -4.60
CA GLY A 265 25.44 -12.25 -5.13
C GLY A 265 26.03 -11.57 -6.37
N ARG A 266 25.37 -10.54 -6.86
CA ARG A 266 25.72 -9.81 -8.11
C ARG A 266 25.48 -8.31 -7.95
N VAL A 267 26.17 -7.52 -8.76
CA VAL A 267 25.97 -6.07 -8.84
C VAL A 267 24.68 -5.77 -9.62
N ARG A 268 23.87 -4.89 -9.06
CA ARG A 268 22.69 -4.31 -9.71
C ARG A 268 22.67 -2.82 -9.48
N TYR A 269 22.80 -2.03 -10.53
CA TYR A 269 22.78 -0.56 -10.39
C TYR A 269 21.37 -0.01 -10.25
N PHE A 270 20.36 -0.64 -10.88
CA PHE A 270 18.99 -0.18 -10.89
C PHE A 270 18.01 -1.36 -10.98
N GLY A 271 17.39 -1.70 -9.88
CA GLY A 271 16.21 -2.55 -9.80
C GLY A 271 14.95 -1.73 -9.67
N ARG A 272 13.81 -2.28 -10.08
CA ARG A 272 12.50 -1.65 -9.97
C ARG A 272 11.69 -2.25 -8.84
N SER A 273 10.53 -1.65 -8.59
CA SER A 273 9.61 -2.09 -7.55
C SER A 273 9.19 -3.56 -7.76
N GLY A 274 9.33 -4.38 -6.73
CA GLY A 274 8.82 -5.76 -6.68
C GLY A 274 7.37 -5.84 -6.22
N LEU A 275 6.82 -4.73 -5.70
CA LEU A 275 5.48 -4.64 -5.12
C LEU A 275 4.96 -3.21 -5.23
N THR A 276 3.74 -3.05 -5.77
CA THR A 276 2.97 -1.80 -5.75
C THR A 276 1.65 -2.06 -5.05
N ARG A 277 1.29 -1.26 -4.03
CA ARG A 277 0.10 -1.50 -3.21
C ARG A 277 -0.62 -0.23 -2.77
N TRP A 278 -1.91 -0.39 -2.53
CA TRP A 278 -2.76 0.58 -1.84
C TRP A 278 -3.34 -0.06 -0.58
N VAL A 279 -3.34 0.69 0.51
CA VAL A 279 -4.01 0.32 1.74
C VAL A 279 -5.36 1.04 1.75
N VAL A 280 -6.42 0.34 1.34
CA VAL A 280 -7.74 0.93 1.11
C VAL A 280 -8.64 0.71 2.30
N PRO A 281 -9.06 1.77 3.02
CA PRO A 281 -10.06 1.62 4.08
C PRO A 281 -11.43 1.25 3.48
N LEU A 282 -11.98 0.14 3.95
CA LEU A 282 -13.36 -0.24 3.64
C LEU A 282 -14.33 0.53 4.53
N ASP A 283 -14.00 0.58 5.82
CA ASP A 283 -14.59 1.42 6.86
C ASP A 283 -13.56 1.69 7.97
N ASP A 284 -13.98 2.19 9.11
CA ASP A 284 -13.08 2.55 10.21
C ASP A 284 -12.32 1.36 10.83
N THR A 285 -12.81 0.14 10.64
CA THR A 285 -12.29 -1.08 11.30
C THR A 285 -11.95 -2.21 10.32
N ASN A 286 -12.08 -1.97 9.02
CA ASN A 286 -11.80 -2.95 7.99
C ASN A 286 -11.01 -2.32 6.84
N THR A 287 -9.99 -3.02 6.39
CA THR A 287 -9.04 -2.56 5.38
C THR A 287 -8.82 -3.65 4.33
N ALA A 288 -8.65 -3.24 3.08
CA ALA A 288 -8.15 -4.09 2.01
C ALA A 288 -6.77 -3.58 1.55
N VAL A 289 -5.76 -4.44 1.54
CA VAL A 289 -4.54 -4.22 0.79
C VAL A 289 -4.76 -4.76 -0.61
N ILE A 290 -4.88 -3.88 -1.59
CA ILE A 290 -5.02 -4.23 -3.01
C ILE A 290 -3.72 -3.85 -3.72
N ALA A 291 -3.11 -4.80 -4.42
CA ALA A 291 -1.75 -4.64 -4.88
C ALA A 291 -1.44 -5.47 -6.12
N TRP A 292 -0.30 -5.17 -6.75
CA TRP A 292 0.37 -6.03 -7.71
C TRP A 292 1.71 -6.48 -7.18
N ARG A 293 2.00 -7.78 -7.28
CA ARG A 293 3.35 -8.31 -7.29
C ARG A 293 3.91 -8.20 -8.71
N HIS A 294 5.14 -7.75 -8.81
CA HIS A 294 5.86 -7.56 -10.06
C HIS A 294 6.82 -8.74 -10.28
N PHE A 295 6.76 -9.35 -11.45
CA PHE A 295 7.60 -10.47 -11.85
C PHE A 295 8.27 -10.16 -13.16
N ASN A 296 9.59 -10.13 -13.15
CA ASN A 296 10.42 -9.99 -14.35
C ASN A 296 11.82 -10.58 -14.10
N ASP A 297 12.44 -11.14 -15.14
CA ASP A 297 13.75 -11.82 -15.02
C ASP A 297 14.91 -10.86 -14.71
N ARG A 298 14.70 -9.56 -14.81
CA ARG A 298 15.73 -8.56 -14.55
C ARG A 298 15.89 -8.25 -13.05
N ASP A 299 14.75 -8.17 -12.35
CA ASP A 299 14.72 -7.83 -10.93
C ASP A 299 14.66 -9.09 -10.04
N ASP A 300 14.17 -10.21 -10.57
CA ASP A 300 14.20 -11.54 -9.95
C ASP A 300 14.73 -12.60 -10.93
N PRO A 301 16.03 -12.54 -11.30
CA PRO A 301 16.62 -13.43 -12.29
C PRO A 301 16.70 -14.89 -11.81
N ASP A 302 16.67 -15.12 -10.51
CA ASP A 302 16.67 -16.47 -9.93
C ASP A 302 15.25 -17.04 -9.80
N ARG A 303 14.22 -16.26 -10.18
CA ARG A 303 12.79 -16.62 -10.16
C ARG A 303 12.34 -17.17 -8.81
N LEU A 304 12.74 -16.50 -7.73
CA LEU A 304 12.39 -16.86 -6.36
C LEU A 304 10.92 -16.51 -6.04
N GLY A 305 10.38 -15.50 -6.71
CA GLY A 305 8.96 -15.14 -6.65
C GLY A 305 8.09 -16.15 -7.41
N ARG A 306 6.89 -16.40 -6.89
CA ARG A 306 5.96 -17.41 -7.43
C ARG A 306 4.64 -16.77 -7.86
N PRO A 307 4.48 -16.43 -9.15
CA PRO A 307 3.26 -15.77 -9.65
C PRO A 307 1.97 -16.55 -9.38
N ASP A 308 2.02 -17.87 -9.38
CA ASP A 308 0.84 -18.73 -9.17
C ASP A 308 0.37 -18.77 -7.70
N ASP A 309 1.21 -18.32 -6.77
CA ASP A 309 0.87 -18.19 -5.35
C ASP A 309 0.29 -16.82 -5.01
N VAL A 310 0.08 -15.94 -5.99
CA VAL A 310 -0.47 -14.59 -5.79
C VAL A 310 -1.93 -14.53 -6.26
N GLY A 311 -2.78 -13.87 -5.47
CA GLY A 311 -4.22 -13.74 -5.80
C GLY A 311 -5.09 -13.29 -4.65
N VAL A 312 -6.35 -13.69 -4.68
CA VAL A 312 -7.30 -13.37 -3.62
C VAL A 312 -6.93 -14.12 -2.34
N GLY A 313 -6.74 -13.37 -1.26
CA GLY A 313 -6.41 -13.91 0.07
C GLY A 313 -5.01 -14.51 0.20
N LYS A 314 -4.15 -14.41 -0.82
CA LYS A 314 -2.80 -14.99 -0.80
C LYS A 314 -1.78 -14.14 -1.53
N THR A 315 -0.51 -14.28 -1.14
CA THR A 315 0.66 -13.78 -1.88
C THR A 315 1.81 -14.76 -1.73
N ASP A 316 2.85 -14.63 -2.56
CA ASP A 316 3.99 -15.54 -2.66
C ASP A 316 4.96 -15.49 -1.46
N PHE A 317 4.68 -14.66 -0.47
CA PHE A 317 5.38 -14.61 0.80
C PHE A 317 4.42 -14.81 1.98
N TYR A 318 4.95 -15.36 3.06
CA TYR A 318 4.18 -15.89 4.19
C TYR A 318 3.66 -14.76 5.11
N GLY A 319 2.58 -15.06 5.86
CA GLY A 319 2.13 -14.20 6.96
C GLY A 319 1.31 -12.97 6.54
N GLN A 320 0.74 -12.99 5.34
CA GLN A 320 0.01 -11.85 4.78
C GLN A 320 -1.51 -11.97 4.90
N SER A 321 -2.05 -13.11 5.35
CA SER A 321 -3.49 -13.28 5.57
C SER A 321 -3.79 -14.01 6.89
N GLY A 322 -4.96 -13.75 7.45
CA GLY A 322 -5.44 -14.41 8.68
C GLY A 322 -6.07 -15.77 8.45
N GLU A 323 -6.14 -16.25 7.21
CA GLU A 323 -6.73 -17.55 6.85
C GLU A 323 -5.74 -18.70 7.11
N ARG A 324 -5.31 -18.84 8.36
CA ARG A 324 -4.38 -19.86 8.83
C ARG A 324 -4.81 -20.37 10.20
N PRO A 325 -4.53 -21.64 10.56
CA PRO A 325 -4.79 -22.15 11.92
C PRO A 325 -4.17 -21.25 13.00
N TYR A 326 -4.84 -21.15 14.14
CA TYR A 326 -4.40 -20.24 15.22
C TYR A 326 -2.98 -20.57 15.71
N GLU A 327 -2.67 -21.85 15.88
CA GLU A 327 -1.38 -22.34 16.34
C GLU A 327 -0.27 -21.99 15.31
N GLU A 328 -0.57 -22.16 14.03
CA GLU A 328 0.38 -21.78 12.96
C GLU A 328 0.67 -20.27 12.97
N ARG A 329 -0.35 -19.43 13.22
CA ARG A 329 -0.17 -17.99 13.36
C ARG A 329 0.66 -17.59 14.57
N GLN A 330 0.56 -18.36 15.67
CA GLN A 330 1.40 -18.15 16.85
C GLN A 330 2.86 -18.55 16.60
N ASP A 331 3.08 -19.68 15.94
CA ASP A 331 4.42 -20.19 15.65
C ASP A 331 5.14 -19.36 14.57
N ARG A 332 4.38 -18.86 13.60
CA ARG A 332 4.90 -18.11 12.45
C ARG A 332 4.03 -16.86 12.17
N PRO A 333 4.05 -15.87 13.06
CA PRO A 333 3.32 -14.62 12.83
C PRO A 333 3.92 -13.87 11.64
N GLY A 334 3.07 -13.09 10.97
CA GLY A 334 3.46 -12.19 9.88
C GLY A 334 2.85 -10.82 10.02
N ASP A 335 2.86 -10.03 8.94
CA ASP A 335 2.31 -8.68 8.95
C ASP A 335 0.84 -8.66 9.40
N TRP A 336 0.05 -9.62 8.93
CA TRP A 336 -1.37 -9.68 9.27
C TRP A 336 -1.61 -9.77 10.78
N GLU A 337 -0.87 -10.65 11.47
CA GLU A 337 -0.96 -10.76 12.93
C GLU A 337 -0.46 -9.48 13.62
N ALA A 338 0.64 -8.90 13.11
CA ALA A 338 1.25 -7.71 13.71
C ALA A 338 0.28 -6.52 13.70
N TRP A 339 -0.35 -6.21 12.58
CA TRP A 339 -1.27 -5.07 12.54
C TRP A 339 -2.67 -5.37 13.10
N CYS A 340 -3.24 -6.56 12.87
CA CYS A 340 -4.58 -6.88 13.39
C CYS A 340 -4.61 -7.04 14.92
N SER A 341 -3.52 -7.52 15.53
CA SER A 341 -3.43 -7.70 16.99
C SER A 341 -3.36 -6.39 17.79
N GLN A 342 -3.09 -5.26 17.13
CA GLN A 342 -3.17 -3.94 17.77
C GLN A 342 -4.61 -3.53 18.13
N GLY A 343 -5.60 -4.27 17.63
CA GLY A 343 -7.02 -4.02 17.80
C GLY A 343 -7.68 -3.41 16.56
N PRO A 344 -9.01 -3.23 16.58
CA PRO A 344 -9.74 -2.72 15.42
C PRO A 344 -9.33 -1.29 15.02
N VAL A 345 -8.97 -0.45 15.99
CA VAL A 345 -8.35 0.87 15.78
C VAL A 345 -7.29 1.06 16.85
N THR A 346 -6.06 1.37 16.45
CA THR A 346 -4.95 1.61 17.38
C THR A 346 -5.12 2.95 18.09
N SER A 347 -4.90 2.96 19.41
CA SER A 347 -4.88 4.19 20.21
C SER A 347 -3.46 4.74 20.32
N HIS A 348 -3.17 5.83 19.65
CA HIS A 348 -1.84 6.47 19.65
C HIS A 348 -1.46 7.05 21.02
N ALA A 349 -2.45 7.42 21.84
CA ALA A 349 -2.23 7.95 23.19
C ALA A 349 -1.51 6.96 24.14
N ARG A 350 -1.38 5.70 23.75
CA ARG A 350 -0.78 4.65 24.57
C ARG A 350 0.48 4.03 23.97
N GLU A 351 0.93 4.56 22.85
CA GLU A 351 2.16 4.14 22.19
C GLU A 351 3.38 4.79 22.82
N HIS A 352 4.51 4.12 22.68
CA HIS A 352 5.81 4.62 23.12
C HIS A 352 6.75 4.62 21.92
N LEU A 353 6.56 5.57 21.00
CA LEU A 353 7.38 5.68 19.81
C LEU A 353 8.85 5.99 20.17
N ALA A 354 9.76 5.30 19.51
CA ALA A 354 11.20 5.44 19.66
C ALA A 354 11.84 5.99 18.38
N THR A 355 13.17 6.07 18.34
CA THR A 355 13.91 6.55 17.14
C THR A 355 13.71 5.66 15.92
N THR A 356 13.44 4.37 16.12
CA THR A 356 13.11 3.42 15.04
C THR A 356 11.79 3.73 14.37
N ASP A 357 10.85 4.39 15.07
CA ASP A 357 9.51 4.71 14.60
C ASP A 357 9.43 6.08 13.90
N ARG A 358 10.58 6.65 13.54
CA ARG A 358 10.64 7.98 12.88
C ARG A 358 9.79 8.06 11.61
N GLY A 359 9.73 6.97 10.83
CA GLY A 359 8.90 6.89 9.63
C GLY A 359 7.41 7.01 9.92
N ILE A 360 6.94 6.34 10.97
CA ILE A 360 5.56 6.40 11.45
C ILE A 360 5.21 7.83 11.89
N ALA A 361 6.07 8.44 12.71
CA ALA A 361 5.86 9.81 13.17
C ALA A 361 5.83 10.84 12.02
N LEU A 362 6.65 10.64 10.98
CA LEU A 362 6.65 11.47 9.77
C LEU A 362 5.34 11.31 9.00
N LEU A 363 4.88 10.09 8.77
CA LEU A 363 3.63 9.79 8.05
C LEU A 363 2.43 10.42 8.77
N ARG A 364 2.30 10.22 10.08
CA ARG A 364 1.20 10.79 10.89
C ARG A 364 1.15 12.31 10.80
N ARG A 365 2.28 12.98 10.94
CA ARG A 365 2.36 14.45 10.82
C ARG A 365 1.98 14.92 9.40
N ARG A 366 2.41 14.19 8.37
CA ARG A 366 2.07 14.53 6.99
C ARG A 366 0.58 14.37 6.74
N LEU A 367 -0.02 13.25 7.10
CA LEU A 367 -1.45 12.99 6.92
C LEU A 367 -2.30 14.04 7.67
N LYS A 368 -1.97 14.30 8.93
CA LYS A 368 -2.66 15.33 9.71
C LYS A 368 -2.61 16.70 9.02
N ARG A 369 -1.43 17.12 8.57
CA ARG A 369 -1.24 18.39 7.85
C ARG A 369 -2.06 18.47 6.56
N GLU A 370 -2.08 17.42 5.77
CA GLU A 370 -2.84 17.39 4.51
C GLU A 370 -4.36 17.42 4.75
N ILE A 371 -4.83 16.68 5.74
CA ILE A 371 -6.24 16.69 6.13
C ILE A 371 -6.65 18.09 6.65
N GLU A 372 -5.86 18.71 7.52
CA GLU A 372 -6.11 20.06 8.03
C GLU A 372 -6.05 21.12 6.92
N ASN A 373 -5.18 20.94 5.91
CA ASN A 373 -5.13 21.80 4.73
C ASN A 373 -6.41 21.70 3.92
N LEU A 374 -6.90 20.50 3.69
CA LEU A 374 -8.17 20.30 2.95
C LEU A 374 -9.35 20.95 3.70
N GLN A 375 -9.42 20.86 5.03
CA GLN A 375 -10.43 21.54 5.85
C GLN A 375 -10.38 23.06 5.70
N LYS A 376 -9.23 23.63 5.32
CA LYS A 376 -9.04 25.06 5.01
C LYS A 376 -9.29 25.38 3.53
N GLY A 377 -9.75 24.41 2.73
CA GLY A 377 -10.01 24.58 1.30
C GLY A 377 -8.77 24.46 0.41
N ILE A 378 -7.66 23.93 0.92
CA ILE A 378 -6.44 23.69 0.13
C ILE A 378 -6.47 22.25 -0.38
N GLU A 379 -6.67 22.08 -1.69
CA GLU A 379 -6.67 20.77 -2.32
C GLU A 379 -5.30 20.06 -2.22
N PRO A 380 -5.28 18.74 -2.03
CA PRO A 380 -4.03 18.00 -1.91
C PRO A 380 -3.23 18.01 -3.22
N ALA A 381 -1.91 18.06 -3.07
CA ALA A 381 -1.02 17.88 -4.20
C ALA A 381 -1.14 16.42 -4.72
N ARG A 382 -1.33 16.27 -6.02
CA ARG A 382 -1.40 14.96 -6.68
C ARG A 382 -0.22 14.80 -7.63
N PRO A 383 0.42 13.62 -7.68
CA PRO A 383 1.50 13.38 -8.62
C PRO A 383 0.99 13.53 -10.07
N THR A 384 1.83 14.12 -10.91
CA THR A 384 1.52 14.35 -12.31
C THR A 384 2.48 13.56 -13.20
N PRO A 385 2.02 13.06 -14.35
CA PRO A 385 2.89 12.41 -15.32
C PRO A 385 4.03 13.33 -15.77
N ASN A 386 5.19 12.73 -16.00
CA ASN A 386 6.33 13.37 -16.64
C ASN A 386 6.19 13.35 -18.18
N GLN A 387 7.25 13.68 -18.90
CA GLN A 387 7.28 13.65 -20.37
C GLN A 387 7.07 12.26 -20.99
N THR A 388 7.18 11.18 -20.22
CA THR A 388 6.89 9.81 -20.66
C THR A 388 5.41 9.44 -20.56
N GLY A 389 4.58 10.31 -20.02
CA GLY A 389 3.17 10.05 -19.74
C GLY A 389 2.91 9.23 -18.47
N ALA A 390 3.97 8.93 -17.69
CA ALA A 390 3.87 8.20 -16.43
C ALA A 390 4.31 9.04 -15.22
N ILE A 391 3.79 8.74 -14.06
CA ILE A 391 4.18 9.34 -12.78
C ILE A 391 5.46 8.64 -12.32
N PRO A 392 6.57 9.36 -12.14
CA PRO A 392 7.82 8.75 -11.72
C PRO A 392 7.76 8.29 -10.26
N THR A 393 8.41 7.16 -9.99
CA THR A 393 8.61 6.62 -8.64
C THR A 393 10.07 6.24 -8.44
N VAL A 394 10.48 6.13 -7.18
CA VAL A 394 11.85 5.76 -6.81
C VAL A 394 11.95 4.34 -6.22
N GLY A 395 10.82 3.66 -6.03
CA GLY A 395 10.78 2.30 -5.52
C GLY A 395 11.63 1.33 -6.35
N GLY A 396 12.54 0.64 -5.68
CA GLY A 396 13.48 -0.28 -6.32
C GLY A 396 14.63 -0.67 -5.42
N ASP A 397 15.72 -1.14 -5.98
CA ASP A 397 16.92 -1.49 -5.23
C ASP A 397 18.20 -1.44 -6.05
N THR A 398 19.32 -1.26 -5.33
CA THR A 398 20.69 -1.23 -5.86
C THR A 398 21.57 -2.14 -5.02
N ILE A 399 22.42 -2.92 -5.70
CA ILE A 399 23.44 -3.76 -5.08
C ILE A 399 24.79 -3.37 -5.65
N LEU A 400 25.70 -2.92 -4.79
CA LEU A 400 27.08 -2.57 -5.16
C LEU A 400 28.06 -3.44 -4.39
N ARG A 401 29.12 -3.88 -5.04
CA ARG A 401 30.24 -4.53 -4.35
C ARG A 401 31.15 -3.45 -3.77
N ILE A 402 31.06 -3.27 -2.47
CA ILE A 402 31.84 -2.28 -1.71
C ILE A 402 32.33 -2.99 -0.44
N PRO A 403 33.51 -3.62 -0.45
CA PRO A 403 34.04 -4.31 0.72
C PRO A 403 34.15 -3.38 1.94
N ARG A 404 34.01 -3.96 3.12
CA ARG A 404 34.13 -3.24 4.40
C ARG A 404 35.52 -2.56 4.50
N ARG A 405 35.52 -1.33 4.99
CA ARG A 405 36.76 -0.54 5.21
C ARG A 405 36.83 -0.06 6.65
N GLY A 406 37.68 -0.69 7.43
CA GLY A 406 37.93 -0.27 8.82
C GLY A 406 36.69 -0.33 9.71
N ASP A 407 36.68 0.53 10.75
CA ASP A 407 35.64 0.54 11.78
C ASP A 407 34.43 1.42 11.45
N ASP A 408 34.50 2.24 10.40
CA ASP A 408 33.44 3.22 10.04
C ASP A 408 32.56 2.73 8.89
N ASP A 409 32.20 1.44 8.93
CA ASP A 409 31.38 0.83 7.86
C ASP A 409 29.94 1.40 7.82
N ALA A 410 29.38 1.78 8.96
CA ALA A 410 28.05 2.35 9.02
C ALA A 410 27.99 3.70 8.26
N GLN A 411 28.98 4.58 8.43
CA GLN A 411 29.05 5.84 7.71
C GLN A 411 29.25 5.62 6.21
N LEU A 412 30.08 4.65 5.83
CA LEU A 412 30.26 4.29 4.41
C LEU A 412 28.93 3.87 3.77
N ILE A 413 28.15 3.03 4.44
CA ILE A 413 26.83 2.58 3.93
C ILE A 413 25.86 3.76 3.79
N VAL A 414 25.82 4.65 4.78
CA VAL A 414 25.00 5.88 4.73
C VAL A 414 25.40 6.76 3.54
N ASP A 415 26.68 6.99 3.31
CA ASP A 415 27.16 7.81 2.21
C ASP A 415 26.86 7.19 0.83
N VAL A 416 26.98 5.88 0.72
CA VAL A 416 26.58 5.13 -0.48
C VAL A 416 25.06 5.22 -0.69
N SER A 417 24.26 5.06 0.37
CA SER A 417 22.82 5.17 0.33
C SER A 417 22.35 6.56 -0.19
N LYS A 418 22.98 7.65 0.29
CA LYS A 418 22.70 9.00 -0.19
C LYS A 418 22.99 9.18 -1.68
N LYS A 419 24.12 8.67 -2.17
CA LYS A 419 24.48 8.74 -3.59
C LYS A 419 23.51 7.95 -4.47
N ILE A 420 23.03 6.80 -3.98
CA ILE A 420 22.01 6.01 -4.69
C ILE A 420 20.69 6.78 -4.71
N ALA A 421 20.22 7.30 -3.58
CA ALA A 421 19.01 8.12 -3.52
C ALA A 421 19.09 9.31 -4.48
N GLN A 422 20.20 10.02 -4.49
CA GLN A 422 20.45 11.13 -5.41
C GLN A 422 20.40 10.69 -6.88
N ALA A 423 21.05 9.57 -7.23
CA ALA A 423 21.04 9.06 -8.61
C ALA A 423 19.63 8.72 -9.09
N TYR A 424 18.79 8.15 -8.21
CA TYR A 424 17.40 7.80 -8.52
C TYR A 424 16.53 9.05 -8.71
N THR A 425 16.63 10.04 -7.81
CA THR A 425 15.81 11.26 -7.86
C THR A 425 16.21 12.20 -9.00
N GLU A 426 17.50 12.36 -9.29
CA GLU A 426 17.96 13.19 -10.40
C GLU A 426 17.64 12.62 -11.79
N THR A 427 17.27 11.36 -11.87
CA THR A 427 16.96 10.67 -13.13
C THR A 427 15.50 10.26 -13.26
N GLU A 428 14.65 10.58 -12.29
CA GLU A 428 13.26 10.12 -12.23
C GLU A 428 12.39 10.56 -13.43
N THR A 429 12.77 11.66 -14.10
CA THR A 429 12.05 12.16 -15.27
C THR A 429 12.45 11.51 -16.59
N LEU A 430 13.52 10.71 -16.60
CA LEU A 430 14.00 10.02 -17.81
C LEU A 430 13.15 8.78 -18.12
N PRO A 431 13.03 8.42 -19.42
CA PRO A 431 12.50 7.12 -19.83
C PRO A 431 13.28 5.95 -19.21
N ASP A 432 12.65 4.80 -18.96
CA ASP A 432 13.25 3.69 -18.20
C ASP A 432 14.65 3.27 -18.69
N ALA A 433 14.84 3.11 -20.00
CA ALA A 433 16.13 2.71 -20.55
C ALA A 433 17.22 3.77 -20.32
N GLU A 434 16.89 5.05 -20.53
CA GLU A 434 17.80 6.19 -20.31
C GLU A 434 18.10 6.36 -18.82
N ARG A 435 17.07 6.24 -17.97
CA ARG A 435 17.19 6.28 -16.51
C ARG A 435 18.14 5.22 -16.00
N ARG A 436 17.98 3.98 -16.47
CA ARG A 436 18.85 2.84 -16.15
C ARG A 436 20.30 3.12 -16.53
N ALA A 437 20.55 3.59 -17.75
CA ALA A 437 21.90 3.94 -18.21
C ALA A 437 22.51 5.07 -17.37
N ALA A 438 21.74 6.13 -17.11
CA ALA A 438 22.18 7.27 -16.32
C ALA A 438 22.52 6.90 -14.87
N ILE A 439 21.71 6.04 -14.23
CA ILE A 439 21.98 5.51 -12.88
C ILE A 439 23.24 4.65 -12.88
N ALA A 440 23.40 3.75 -13.86
CA ALA A 440 24.59 2.91 -13.97
C ALA A 440 25.87 3.75 -14.12
N VAL A 441 25.86 4.79 -14.95
CA VAL A 441 27.00 5.72 -15.11
C VAL A 441 27.35 6.40 -13.78
N ARG A 442 26.34 6.84 -13.01
CA ARG A 442 26.57 7.52 -11.72
C ARG A 442 27.09 6.59 -10.64
N LEU A 443 26.65 5.34 -10.64
CA LEU A 443 26.93 4.40 -9.54
C LEU A 443 28.11 3.48 -9.82
N SER A 444 28.50 3.24 -11.07
CA SER A 444 29.63 2.39 -11.43
C SER A 444 30.97 2.80 -10.77
N PRO A 445 31.28 4.11 -10.57
CA PRO A 445 32.51 4.50 -9.87
C PRO A 445 32.54 4.10 -8.39
N LEU A 446 31.39 3.81 -7.78
CA LEU A 446 31.29 3.34 -6.38
C LEU A 446 31.59 1.85 -6.28
N ASN A 447 31.35 1.10 -7.33
CA ASN A 447 31.51 -0.35 -7.34
C ASN A 447 33.01 -0.72 -7.39
N GLN A 448 33.42 -1.64 -6.51
CA GLN A 448 34.82 -2.06 -6.39
C GLN A 448 34.97 -3.51 -6.81
N GLY A 449 35.54 -3.73 -7.96
CA GLY A 449 35.80 -5.05 -8.55
C GLY A 449 35.11 -5.25 -9.88
N ALA A 450 35.51 -6.29 -10.60
CA ALA A 450 34.94 -6.65 -11.88
C ALA A 450 33.46 -7.01 -11.73
N THR A 451 32.65 -6.65 -12.71
CA THR A 451 31.24 -7.06 -12.87
C THR A 451 31.18 -8.52 -13.35
N GLU A 452 31.88 -9.45 -12.68
CA GLU A 452 31.77 -10.86 -13.02
C GLU A 452 30.42 -11.40 -12.51
N GLU A 453 29.66 -11.98 -13.40
CA GLU A 453 28.53 -12.85 -13.07
C GLU A 453 29.04 -14.02 -12.22
N ILE A 454 28.80 -13.97 -10.92
CA ILE A 454 29.22 -15.04 -10.02
C ILE A 454 28.15 -16.11 -9.98
N ASN A 455 28.60 -17.34 -10.25
CA ASN A 455 27.85 -18.58 -10.15
C ASN A 455 27.09 -18.68 -8.80
N PRO A 456 25.76 -18.85 -8.79
CA PRO A 456 24.92 -18.79 -7.57
C PRO A 456 25.17 -19.91 -6.55
N SER A 457 26.02 -20.91 -6.85
CA SER A 457 26.27 -22.06 -5.98
C SER A 457 27.23 -21.84 -4.81
N ARG A 458 27.67 -20.61 -4.50
CA ARG A 458 28.62 -20.30 -3.40
C ARG A 458 28.13 -19.34 -2.34
N GLY A 459 26.84 -19.18 -2.13
CA GLY A 459 26.32 -18.54 -0.92
C GLY A 459 26.48 -19.48 0.27
N LYS A 460 27.46 -19.24 1.15
CA LYS A 460 27.43 -19.87 2.48
C LYS A 460 26.22 -19.37 3.20
N ILE A 461 25.28 -20.25 3.48
CA ILE A 461 24.17 -20.06 4.40
C ILE A 461 24.80 -19.68 5.75
N PHE A 462 24.51 -18.49 6.27
CA PHE A 462 24.87 -18.11 7.62
C PHE A 462 24.06 -18.98 8.58
N GLU A 463 24.72 -19.85 9.36
CA GLU A 463 24.06 -20.56 10.45
C GLU A 463 23.57 -19.55 11.48
N PHE A 464 22.27 -19.41 11.58
CA PHE A 464 21.59 -18.56 12.54
C PHE A 464 21.51 -19.29 13.90
N LYS A 465 22.07 -18.69 14.94
CA LYS A 465 21.79 -19.13 16.32
C LYS A 465 20.58 -18.35 16.83
N PRO A 466 19.50 -19.02 17.26
CA PRO A 466 18.37 -18.32 17.88
C PRO A 466 18.85 -17.49 19.06
N VAL A 467 18.34 -16.30 19.21
CA VAL A 467 18.50 -15.50 20.42
C VAL A 467 17.68 -16.18 21.51
N ALA A 468 18.33 -16.67 22.57
CA ALA A 468 17.73 -17.32 23.72
C ALA A 468 16.90 -16.33 24.54
#